data_bee6448cf19fe89420ad498f16757a60
#
_entry.id   bee6448cf19fe89420ad498f16757a60
#
_cell.length_a   1.000
_cell.length_b   1.000
_cell.length_c   1.000
_cell.angle_alpha   90.00
_cell.angle_beta   90.00
_cell.angle_gamma   90.00
#
_symmetry.space_group_name_H-M   'P 1'
#
loop_
_entity.id
_entity.type
_entity.pdbx_description
1 polymer ?
#
loop_
_entity_poly.entity_id
_entity_poly.type
_entity_poly.pdbx_seq_one_letter_code
_entity_poly.pdbx_strand_id
1 'polypeptide(L)'
;VPNFDRLAIQGYEYKGYVGCITSLEAYYNVNMDMLKPEVYNELFLARRRIYTKSADGAPAKYGSNAKVSNSLICSGCEVDGTVENSIIFRGSQIAEGAVIKNSVVMAEGFIAPQAEINHTILDRHVKVYSNAHLSGSSNHPVFIPKGASVNE
;
A
#
# COMPACT_ATOMS: atom_id res chain seq x y z
N VAL A 1 -28.02 22.02 7.44
CA VAL A 1 -28.89 21.04 6.76
C VAL A 1 -30.31 21.56 6.90
N PRO A 2 -31.02 21.88 5.79
CA PRO A 2 -32.29 22.65 5.83
C PRO A 2 -33.47 21.93 6.49
N ASN A 3 -33.33 20.65 6.84
CA ASN A 3 -34.42 19.84 7.44
C ASN A 3 -34.08 19.33 8.86
N PHE A 4 -33.06 19.87 9.51
CA PHE A 4 -32.61 19.37 10.81
C PHE A 4 -33.74 19.41 11.87
N ASP A 5 -34.50 20.49 11.91
CA ASP A 5 -35.58 20.70 12.89
C ASP A 5 -36.86 19.88 12.60
N ARG A 6 -36.95 19.26 11.41
CA ARG A 6 -38.12 18.48 10.98
C ARG A 6 -37.93 16.98 11.09
N LEU A 7 -36.69 16.52 11.24
CA LEU A 7 -36.34 15.10 11.27
C LEU A 7 -35.82 14.73 12.66
N ALA A 8 -36.27 13.61 13.20
CA ALA A 8 -35.71 13.03 14.42
C ALA A 8 -34.33 12.42 14.09
N ILE A 9 -33.31 13.26 14.00
CA ILE A 9 -31.95 12.83 13.68
C ILE A 9 -31.25 12.43 14.98
N GLN A 10 -30.79 11.16 15.03
CA GLN A 10 -29.99 10.66 16.14
C GLN A 10 -28.57 10.35 15.65
N GLY A 11 -27.57 10.73 16.45
CA GLY A 11 -26.19 10.36 16.23
C GLY A 11 -25.95 8.88 16.56
N TYR A 12 -25.27 8.17 15.69
CA TYR A 12 -24.79 6.82 15.96
C TYR A 12 -23.27 6.85 16.21
N GLU A 13 -22.85 6.45 17.42
CA GLU A 13 -21.43 6.33 17.75
C GLU A 13 -20.88 5.01 17.19
N TYR A 14 -19.97 5.10 16.25
CA TYR A 14 -19.22 3.94 15.74
C TYR A 14 -17.90 3.79 16.51
N LYS A 15 -17.66 2.61 17.10
CA LYS A 15 -16.47 2.34 17.94
C LYS A 15 -15.37 1.56 17.21
N GLY A 16 -15.51 1.32 15.91
CA GLY A 16 -14.56 0.60 15.09
C GLY A 16 -13.52 1.51 14.45
N TYR A 17 -12.63 0.90 13.66
CA TYR A 17 -11.62 1.63 12.89
C TYR A 17 -12.27 2.53 11.83
N VAL A 18 -11.86 3.79 11.79
CA VAL A 18 -12.28 4.76 10.78
C VAL A 18 -11.03 5.44 10.20
N GLY A 19 -10.71 5.13 8.96
CA GLY A 19 -9.65 5.80 8.21
C GLY A 19 -10.20 6.98 7.41
N CYS A 20 -9.74 8.20 7.68
CA CYS A 20 -10.17 9.40 6.97
C CYS A 20 -9.07 9.84 6.00
N ILE A 21 -9.34 9.77 4.68
CA ILE A 21 -8.37 10.09 3.62
C ILE A 21 -8.62 11.52 3.13
N THR A 22 -7.95 12.48 3.74
CA THR A 22 -8.08 13.92 3.41
C THR A 22 -6.81 14.51 2.81
N SER A 23 -5.70 13.80 2.87
CA SER A 23 -4.39 14.22 2.37
C SER A 23 -3.58 13.01 1.90
N LEU A 24 -2.46 13.26 1.25
CA LEU A 24 -1.51 12.20 0.86
C LEU A 24 -0.93 11.49 2.10
N GLU A 25 -0.60 12.26 3.13
CA GLU A 25 -0.14 11.71 4.41
C GLU A 25 -1.22 10.82 5.05
N ALA A 26 -2.47 11.28 5.09
CA ALA A 26 -3.59 10.50 5.62
C ALA A 26 -3.79 9.19 4.81
N TYR A 27 -3.69 9.27 3.47
CA TYR A 27 -3.72 8.09 2.61
C TYR A 27 -2.59 7.11 2.97
N TYR A 28 -1.37 7.61 3.12
CA TYR A 28 -0.22 6.81 3.50
C TYR A 28 -0.46 6.11 4.86
N ASN A 29 -0.85 6.88 5.87
CA ASN A 29 -1.06 6.37 7.22
C ASN A 29 -2.18 5.31 7.28
N VAL A 30 -3.31 5.54 6.58
CA VAL A 30 -4.40 4.56 6.49
C VAL A 30 -3.92 3.25 5.83
N ASN A 31 -3.06 3.33 4.82
CA ASN A 31 -2.45 2.12 4.25
C ASN A 31 -1.53 1.43 5.25
N MET A 32 -0.65 2.15 5.93
CA MET A 32 0.24 1.55 6.94
C MET A 32 -0.54 0.93 8.11
N ASP A 33 -1.69 1.49 8.46
CA ASP A 33 -2.58 0.92 9.48
C ASP A 33 -3.07 -0.49 9.10
N MET A 34 -3.19 -0.82 7.81
CA MET A 34 -3.56 -2.17 7.35
C MET A 34 -2.53 -3.24 7.74
N LEU A 35 -1.30 -2.86 8.07
CA LEU A 35 -0.27 -3.78 8.55
C LEU A 35 -0.43 -4.13 10.03
N LYS A 36 -1.29 -3.40 10.76
CA LYS A 36 -1.62 -3.70 12.17
C LYS A 36 -2.65 -4.81 12.23
N PRO A 37 -2.37 -5.93 12.92
CA PRO A 37 -3.29 -7.07 12.97
C PRO A 37 -4.71 -6.73 13.44
N GLU A 38 -4.84 -5.83 14.41
CA GLU A 38 -6.12 -5.39 14.94
C GLU A 38 -6.97 -4.68 13.88
N VAL A 39 -6.37 -3.79 13.09
CA VAL A 39 -7.06 -3.05 12.01
C VAL A 39 -7.41 -4.00 10.87
N TYR A 40 -6.47 -4.82 10.45
CA TYR A 40 -6.68 -5.82 9.41
C TYR A 40 -7.82 -6.79 9.77
N ASN A 41 -7.81 -7.33 10.99
CA ASN A 41 -8.82 -8.27 11.47
C ASN A 41 -10.20 -7.63 11.54
N GLU A 42 -10.28 -6.39 12.01
CA GLU A 42 -11.56 -5.67 12.08
C GLU A 42 -12.15 -5.43 10.68
N LEU A 43 -11.34 -5.01 9.71
CA LEU A 43 -11.80 -4.66 8.39
C LEU A 43 -12.07 -5.87 7.49
N PHE A 44 -11.24 -6.91 7.55
CA PHE A 44 -11.28 -7.99 6.56
C PHE A 44 -11.76 -9.34 7.11
N LEU A 45 -11.56 -9.61 8.40
CA LEU A 45 -11.92 -10.90 9.00
C LEU A 45 -13.16 -10.84 9.89
N ALA A 46 -13.63 -9.65 10.26
CA ALA A 46 -14.86 -9.48 11.00
C ALA A 46 -16.10 -9.86 10.18
N ARG A 47 -17.25 -10.03 10.85
CA ARG A 47 -18.53 -10.46 10.23
C ARG A 47 -19.06 -9.52 9.12
N ARG A 48 -18.46 -8.35 8.94
CA ARG A 48 -18.80 -7.34 7.92
C ARG A 48 -17.87 -7.47 6.74
N ARG A 49 -18.24 -8.23 5.74
CA ARG A 49 -17.45 -8.39 4.52
C ARG A 49 -17.48 -7.10 3.69
N ILE A 50 -16.30 -6.64 3.26
CA ILE A 50 -16.18 -5.60 2.24
C ILE A 50 -16.27 -6.29 0.88
N TYR A 51 -17.32 -5.98 0.11
CA TYR A 51 -17.50 -6.53 -1.23
C TYR A 51 -16.71 -5.70 -2.22
N THR A 52 -15.67 -6.29 -2.79
CA THR A 52 -14.84 -5.68 -3.82
C THR A 52 -14.87 -6.54 -5.08
N LYS A 53 -14.48 -5.96 -6.21
CA LYS A 53 -14.31 -6.72 -7.45
C LYS A 53 -13.18 -7.74 -7.22
N SER A 54 -13.52 -9.03 -7.26
CA SER A 54 -12.52 -10.09 -7.26
C SER A 54 -11.77 -10.10 -8.59
N ALA A 55 -10.47 -10.30 -8.52
CA ALA A 55 -9.63 -10.55 -9.69
C ALA A 55 -8.88 -11.85 -9.42
N ASP A 56 -9.10 -12.84 -10.28
CA ASP A 56 -8.37 -14.10 -10.23
C ASP A 56 -6.95 -13.85 -10.77
N GLY A 57 -6.00 -13.75 -9.87
CA GLY A 57 -4.59 -13.59 -10.17
C GLY A 57 -3.80 -14.81 -9.70
N ALA A 58 -2.68 -15.09 -10.35
CA ALA A 58 -1.74 -16.08 -9.85
C ALA A 58 -1.27 -15.72 -8.44
N PRO A 59 -0.92 -16.69 -7.58
CA PRO A 59 -0.27 -16.40 -6.32
C PRO A 59 1.00 -15.56 -6.50
N ALA A 60 1.40 -14.83 -5.46
CA ALA A 60 2.68 -14.14 -5.47
C ALA A 60 3.83 -15.16 -5.52
N LYS A 61 4.85 -14.84 -6.31
CA LYS A 61 6.09 -15.63 -6.41
C LYS A 61 7.21 -14.97 -5.65
N TYR A 62 7.99 -15.76 -4.94
CA TYR A 62 9.15 -15.31 -4.19
C TYR A 62 10.39 -15.98 -4.76
N GLY A 63 11.38 -15.17 -5.13
CA GLY A 63 12.70 -15.63 -5.56
C GLY A 63 13.55 -16.13 -4.38
N SER A 64 14.73 -16.67 -4.69
CA SER A 64 15.64 -17.21 -3.67
C SER A 64 16.22 -16.16 -2.73
N ASN A 65 16.27 -14.92 -3.17
CA ASN A 65 16.82 -13.79 -2.41
C ASN A 65 15.74 -12.95 -1.70
N ALA A 66 14.47 -13.32 -1.87
CA ALA A 66 13.34 -12.56 -1.30
C ALA A 66 13.38 -12.55 0.24
N LYS A 67 13.30 -11.36 0.82
CA LYS A 67 13.18 -11.13 2.26
C LYS A 67 11.95 -10.27 2.51
N VAL A 68 10.90 -10.87 3.04
CA VAL A 68 9.64 -10.16 3.27
C VAL A 68 9.28 -10.22 4.74
N SER A 69 9.05 -9.06 5.35
CA SER A 69 8.62 -8.95 6.74
C SER A 69 7.56 -7.87 6.92
N ASN A 70 6.60 -8.10 7.80
CA ASN A 70 5.49 -7.20 8.15
C ASN A 70 4.87 -6.50 6.92
N SER A 71 4.55 -7.25 5.87
CA SER A 71 4.13 -6.66 4.59
C SER A 71 2.92 -7.39 4.00
N LEU A 72 2.10 -6.66 3.26
CA LEU A 72 1.00 -7.22 2.49
C LEU A 72 1.41 -7.31 1.02
N ILE A 73 1.47 -8.53 0.49
CA ILE A 73 1.82 -8.79 -0.91
C ILE A 73 0.58 -9.34 -1.63
N CYS A 74 0.11 -8.62 -2.63
CA CYS A 74 -1.05 -9.04 -3.41
C CYS A 74 -0.70 -10.10 -4.46
N SER A 75 -1.73 -10.69 -5.06
CA SER A 75 -1.59 -11.71 -6.11
C SER A 75 -0.85 -11.19 -7.34
N GLY A 76 -0.16 -12.09 -8.05
CA GLY A 76 0.58 -11.79 -9.27
C GLY A 76 1.88 -11.02 -9.08
N CYS A 77 2.29 -10.75 -7.85
CA CYS A 77 3.58 -10.12 -7.59
C CYS A 77 4.75 -11.11 -7.78
N GLU A 78 5.88 -10.60 -8.22
CA GLU A 78 7.15 -11.32 -8.24
C GLU A 78 8.14 -10.56 -7.36
N VAL A 79 8.66 -11.21 -6.32
CA VAL A 79 9.52 -10.58 -5.31
C VAL A 79 10.82 -11.36 -5.19
N ASP A 80 11.94 -10.73 -5.51
CA ASP A 80 13.29 -11.27 -5.32
C ASP A 80 14.20 -10.29 -4.53
N GLY A 81 13.63 -9.22 -4.01
CA GLY A 81 14.29 -8.21 -3.18
C GLY A 81 13.83 -8.24 -1.71
N THR A 82 14.16 -7.19 -0.99
CA THR A 82 13.76 -6.99 0.40
C THR A 82 12.53 -6.09 0.47
N VAL A 83 11.48 -6.55 1.15
CA VAL A 83 10.24 -5.79 1.38
C VAL A 83 9.94 -5.81 2.88
N GLU A 84 9.94 -4.65 3.50
CA GLU A 84 9.73 -4.50 4.93
C GLU A 84 8.67 -3.43 5.22
N ASN A 85 7.72 -3.76 6.09
CA ASN A 85 6.69 -2.84 6.54
C ASN A 85 6.00 -2.10 5.38
N SER A 86 5.60 -2.83 4.33
CA SER A 86 5.16 -2.24 3.07
C SER A 86 3.94 -2.96 2.48
N ILE A 87 3.23 -2.27 1.61
CA ILE A 87 2.08 -2.84 0.89
C ILE A 87 2.38 -2.85 -0.59
N ILE A 88 2.36 -4.04 -1.19
CA ILE A 88 2.65 -4.26 -2.59
C ILE A 88 1.38 -4.77 -3.29
N PHE A 89 0.85 -3.93 -4.17
CA PHE A 89 -0.36 -4.25 -4.92
C PHE A 89 -0.05 -5.17 -6.11
N ARG A 90 -1.12 -5.75 -6.66
CA ARG A 90 -1.08 -6.81 -7.66
C ARG A 90 -0.15 -6.53 -8.85
N GLY A 91 0.48 -7.60 -9.34
CA GLY A 91 1.28 -7.56 -10.56
C GLY A 91 2.57 -6.75 -10.49
N SER A 92 2.97 -6.34 -9.29
CA SER A 92 4.23 -5.61 -9.12
C SER A 92 5.43 -6.55 -9.14
N GLN A 93 6.54 -6.07 -9.69
CA GLN A 93 7.80 -6.81 -9.81
C GLN A 93 8.90 -6.10 -9.03
N ILE A 94 9.53 -6.83 -8.12
CA ILE A 94 10.61 -6.35 -7.27
C ILE A 94 11.83 -7.21 -7.52
N ALA A 95 12.80 -6.62 -8.19
CA ALA A 95 13.99 -7.32 -8.63
C ALA A 95 14.99 -7.60 -7.48
N GLU A 96 15.96 -8.47 -7.75
CA GLU A 96 17.03 -8.83 -6.83
C GLU A 96 17.79 -7.60 -6.35
N GLY A 97 18.06 -7.55 -5.06
CA GLY A 97 18.81 -6.46 -4.43
C GLY A 97 18.02 -5.15 -4.23
N ALA A 98 16.79 -5.05 -4.75
CA ALA A 98 15.92 -3.93 -4.44
C ALA A 98 15.48 -3.95 -2.97
N VAL A 99 15.37 -2.77 -2.35
CA VAL A 99 14.98 -2.60 -0.95
C VAL A 99 13.79 -1.66 -0.86
N ILE A 100 12.68 -2.16 -0.36
CA ILE A 100 11.45 -1.38 -0.16
C ILE A 100 11.10 -1.41 1.33
N LYS A 101 11.02 -0.22 1.94
CA LYS A 101 10.65 -0.07 3.34
C LYS A 101 9.55 0.97 3.52
N ASN A 102 8.66 0.73 4.48
CA ASN A 102 7.64 1.70 4.88
C ASN A 102 6.93 2.33 3.67
N SER A 103 6.56 1.57 2.66
CA SER A 103 6.12 2.13 1.39
C SER A 103 4.88 1.44 0.84
N VAL A 104 4.17 2.15 -0.03
CA VAL A 104 3.01 1.64 -0.74
C VAL A 104 3.34 1.61 -2.23
N VAL A 105 3.40 0.43 -2.82
CA VAL A 105 3.60 0.23 -4.26
C VAL A 105 2.29 -0.22 -4.87
N MET A 106 1.65 0.64 -5.67
CA MET A 106 0.40 0.32 -6.34
C MET A 106 0.62 -0.65 -7.51
N ALA A 107 -0.50 -1.10 -8.09
CA ALA A 107 -0.51 -2.17 -9.08
C ALA A 107 0.44 -1.94 -10.27
N GLU A 108 1.09 -3.03 -10.69
CA GLU A 108 1.98 -3.08 -11.86
C GLU A 108 3.20 -2.15 -11.75
N GLY A 109 3.66 -1.94 -10.51
CA GLY A 109 4.94 -1.27 -10.25
C GLY A 109 6.12 -2.16 -10.63
N PHE A 110 7.14 -1.57 -11.24
CA PHE A 110 8.40 -2.26 -11.56
C PHE A 110 9.54 -1.60 -10.80
N ILE A 111 10.22 -2.37 -9.97
CA ILE A 111 11.35 -1.91 -9.15
C ILE A 111 12.58 -2.70 -9.60
N ALA A 112 13.50 -2.00 -10.24
CA ALA A 112 14.71 -2.57 -10.80
C ALA A 112 15.76 -2.93 -9.71
N PRO A 113 16.79 -3.71 -10.05
CA PRO A 113 17.81 -4.11 -9.10
C PRO A 113 18.50 -2.93 -8.40
N GLN A 114 18.82 -3.09 -7.10
CA GLN A 114 19.53 -2.12 -6.28
C GLN A 114 18.80 -0.78 -6.08
N ALA A 115 17.53 -0.68 -6.44
CA ALA A 115 16.73 0.50 -6.09
C ALA A 115 16.34 0.49 -4.60
N GLU A 116 16.39 1.64 -3.97
CA GLU A 116 16.05 1.82 -2.56
C GLU A 116 14.85 2.76 -2.42
N ILE A 117 13.80 2.29 -1.76
CA ILE A 117 12.53 3.00 -1.62
C ILE A 117 12.14 3.01 -0.14
N ASN A 118 11.98 4.19 0.43
CA ASN A 118 11.58 4.35 1.82
C ASN A 118 10.56 5.49 2.00
N HIS A 119 9.52 5.25 2.78
CA HIS A 119 8.41 6.20 3.02
C HIS A 119 7.87 6.82 1.73
N THR A 120 7.53 5.96 0.76
CA THR A 120 7.14 6.39 -0.59
C THR A 120 5.82 5.74 -1.00
N ILE A 121 5.02 6.49 -1.74
CA ILE A 121 3.84 6.00 -2.44
C ILE A 121 4.15 6.02 -3.93
N LEU A 122 4.22 4.85 -4.54
CA LEU A 122 4.31 4.69 -6.00
C LEU A 122 2.91 4.39 -6.55
N ASP A 123 2.39 5.26 -7.41
CA ASP A 123 1.11 4.99 -8.09
C ASP A 123 1.29 3.89 -9.15
N ARG A 124 0.20 3.53 -9.81
CA ARG A 124 0.15 2.41 -10.76
C ARG A 124 1.11 2.59 -11.94
N HIS A 125 1.70 1.47 -12.40
CA HIS A 125 2.59 1.42 -13.56
C HIS A 125 3.85 2.29 -13.42
N VAL A 126 4.26 2.64 -12.20
CA VAL A 126 5.52 3.35 -11.96
C VAL A 126 6.69 2.40 -12.20
N LYS A 127 7.74 2.92 -12.83
CA LYS A 127 9.00 2.22 -13.04
C LYS A 127 10.10 2.93 -12.28
N VAL A 128 10.73 2.23 -11.35
CA VAL A 128 11.91 2.71 -10.65
C VAL A 128 13.12 1.96 -11.18
N TYR A 129 14.06 2.69 -11.77
CA TYR A 129 15.24 2.09 -12.39
C TYR A 129 16.33 1.76 -11.35
N SER A 130 17.35 1.05 -11.82
CA SER A 130 18.43 0.56 -10.95
C SER A 130 19.17 1.71 -10.26
N ASN A 131 19.54 1.47 -9.00
CA ASN A 131 20.25 2.42 -8.12
C ASN A 131 19.47 3.70 -7.77
N ALA A 132 18.23 3.86 -8.19
CA ALA A 132 17.42 5.01 -7.79
C ALA A 132 17.13 4.98 -6.28
N HIS A 133 17.22 6.15 -5.64
CA HIS A 133 16.94 6.32 -4.22
C HIS A 133 15.74 7.24 -4.01
N LEU A 134 14.69 6.71 -3.39
CA LEU A 134 13.49 7.46 -3.01
C LEU A 134 13.34 7.39 -1.49
N SER A 135 13.48 8.52 -0.82
CA SER A 135 13.37 8.57 0.64
C SER A 135 12.51 9.74 1.09
N GLY A 136 11.37 9.43 1.65
CA GLY A 136 10.49 10.37 2.35
C GLY A 136 10.58 10.23 3.87
N SER A 137 9.52 10.65 4.55
CA SER A 137 9.30 10.43 5.97
C SER A 137 7.85 10.06 6.24
N SER A 138 7.54 9.57 7.42
CA SER A 138 6.17 9.19 7.80
C SER A 138 5.16 10.34 7.66
N ASN A 139 5.58 11.57 7.91
CA ASN A 139 4.74 12.76 7.84
C ASN A 139 4.75 13.43 6.45
N HIS A 140 5.77 13.11 5.64
CA HIS A 140 5.91 13.64 4.28
C HIS A 140 6.39 12.52 3.36
N PRO A 141 5.50 11.57 3.00
CA PRO A 141 5.86 10.51 2.06
C PRO A 141 6.11 11.10 0.67
N VAL A 142 7.10 10.55 -0.02
CA VAL A 142 7.33 10.87 -1.44
C VAL A 142 6.18 10.26 -2.25
N PHE A 143 5.64 11.00 -3.21
CA PHE A 143 4.62 10.50 -4.11
C PHE A 143 5.11 10.53 -5.56
N ILE A 144 5.05 9.39 -6.22
CA ILE A 144 5.38 9.24 -7.63
C ILE A 144 4.09 8.95 -8.40
N PRO A 145 3.71 9.82 -9.36
CA PRO A 145 2.44 9.71 -10.07
C PRO A 145 2.42 8.54 -11.06
N LYS A 146 1.21 8.12 -11.42
CA LYS A 146 0.94 7.01 -12.32
C LYS A 146 1.76 7.07 -13.60
N GLY A 147 2.38 5.94 -13.95
CA GLY A 147 3.12 5.77 -15.20
C GLY A 147 4.45 6.52 -15.26
N ALA A 148 4.85 7.18 -14.17
CA ALA A 148 6.14 7.86 -14.11
C ALA A 148 7.30 6.86 -14.11
N SER A 149 8.44 7.34 -14.59
CA SER A 149 9.72 6.62 -14.55
C SER A 149 10.69 7.42 -13.70
N VAL A 150 11.34 6.75 -12.75
CA VAL A 150 12.32 7.34 -11.83
C VAL A 150 13.68 6.76 -12.16
N ASN A 151 14.57 7.63 -12.57
CA ASN A 151 16.01 7.36 -12.74
C ASN A 151 16.77 7.96 -11.54
N GLU A 152 18.07 7.78 -11.49
CA GLU A 152 18.93 8.43 -10.49
C GLU A 152 18.64 9.92 -10.33
#